data_642a2b1513ad0f661fd0fb27ba8f737e
#
_entry.id   642a2b1513ad0f661fd0fb27ba8f737e
#
_cell.length_a   1.000
_cell.length_b   1.000
_cell.length_c   1.000
_cell.angle_alpha   90.00
_cell.angle_beta   90.00
_cell.angle_gamma   90.00
#
_symmetry.space_group_name_H-M   'P 1'
#
loop_
_entity.id
_entity.type
_entity.pdbx_description
1 polymer ?
#
loop_
_entity_poly.entity_id
_entity_poly.type
_entity_poly.pdbx_seq_one_letter_code
_entity_poly.pdbx_strand_id
1 'polypeptide(L)'
;RISVYRGDKLNVLKRFKSFTKNFNKDDILIRVTGDNPLVDGFFLKKILKIYNENKLDYFSAKDNINFIPTGIQAEIFRVKHLREAKGNYECSKEHVTPEIRSKYLLNKFKVSFLDLKKFSKTKFTIDYLDDFKKLRQIFNYNKNSKYSDLVKILKNYYEKN
;
A
#
# COMPACT_ATOMS: atom_id res chain seq x y z
N ARG A 1 7.76 -2.12 -18.76
CA ARG A 1 8.90 -1.29 -18.33
C ARG A 1 8.48 -0.44 -17.14
N ILE A 2 9.28 -0.38 -16.09
CA ILE A 2 9.02 0.44 -14.90
C ILE A 2 9.84 1.73 -15.06
N SER A 3 9.19 2.88 -14.90
CA SER A 3 9.86 4.18 -14.87
C SER A 3 10.51 4.42 -13.52
N VAL A 4 11.72 4.93 -13.51
CA VAL A 4 12.48 5.26 -12.30
C VAL A 4 12.62 6.77 -12.18
N TYR A 5 12.19 7.34 -11.05
CA TYR A 5 12.40 8.73 -10.72
C TYR A 5 13.35 8.86 -9.52
N ARG A 6 14.40 9.66 -9.67
CA ARG A 6 15.35 9.99 -8.61
C ARG A 6 15.16 11.44 -8.21
N GLY A 7 14.91 11.68 -6.92
CA GLY A 7 14.70 12.99 -6.35
C GLY A 7 15.33 13.13 -4.96
N ASP A 8 14.79 14.02 -4.14
CA ASP A 8 15.31 14.29 -2.80
C ASP A 8 15.40 13.00 -1.96
N LYS A 9 16.59 12.72 -1.41
CA LYS A 9 16.86 11.50 -0.65
C LYS A 9 16.20 11.54 0.73
N LEU A 10 16.24 12.68 1.39
CA LEU A 10 15.82 12.85 2.78
C LEU A 10 14.37 13.32 2.90
N ASN A 11 13.85 13.98 1.87
CA ASN A 11 12.48 14.48 1.86
C ASN A 11 11.63 13.74 0.82
N VAL A 12 11.00 12.66 1.28
CA VAL A 12 10.17 11.80 0.39
C VAL A 12 8.94 12.54 -0.13
N LEU A 13 8.31 13.39 0.70
CA LEU A 13 7.18 14.21 0.26
C LEU A 13 7.58 15.14 -0.90
N LYS A 14 8.72 15.83 -0.77
CA LYS A 14 9.26 16.68 -1.84
C LYS A 14 9.54 15.88 -3.11
N ARG A 15 10.10 14.67 -2.96
CA ARG A 15 10.33 13.77 -4.10
C ARG A 15 9.04 13.38 -4.82
N PHE A 16 7.98 13.04 -4.07
CA PHE A 16 6.67 12.72 -4.64
C PHE A 16 6.04 13.93 -5.35
N LYS A 17 6.09 15.11 -4.74
CA LYS A 17 5.60 16.35 -5.36
C LYS A 17 6.32 16.68 -6.65
N SER A 18 7.65 16.53 -6.67
CA SER A 18 8.46 16.76 -7.87
C SER A 18 8.14 15.76 -8.98
N PHE A 19 7.98 14.49 -8.65
CA PHE A 19 7.60 13.43 -9.58
C PHE A 19 6.23 13.70 -10.23
N THR A 20 5.27 14.16 -9.43
CA THR A 20 3.88 14.38 -9.89
C THR A 20 3.61 15.80 -10.41
N LYS A 21 4.66 16.61 -10.60
CA LYS A 21 4.52 18.04 -10.98
C LYS A 21 3.64 18.23 -12.21
N ASN A 22 3.81 17.38 -13.23
CA ASN A 22 3.11 17.46 -14.51
C ASN A 22 1.84 16.58 -14.60
N PHE A 23 1.45 15.91 -13.51
CA PHE A 23 0.24 15.10 -13.49
C PHE A 23 -1.01 15.98 -13.35
N ASN A 24 -2.16 15.48 -13.78
CA ASN A 24 -3.41 16.17 -13.52
C ASN A 24 -3.73 16.18 -12.03
N LYS A 25 -4.36 17.24 -11.53
CA LYS A 25 -4.73 17.35 -10.11
C LYS A 25 -5.67 16.24 -9.63
N ASP A 26 -6.46 15.68 -10.54
CA ASP A 26 -7.45 14.64 -10.26
C ASP A 26 -6.93 13.20 -10.54
N ASP A 27 -5.68 13.08 -11.04
CA ASP A 27 -5.06 11.76 -11.19
C ASP A 27 -4.98 11.06 -9.83
N ILE A 28 -5.22 9.74 -9.86
CA ILE A 28 -5.21 8.88 -8.68
C ILE A 28 -3.80 8.31 -8.49
N LEU A 29 -3.27 8.48 -7.30
CA LEU A 29 -2.02 7.89 -6.87
C LEU A 29 -2.31 6.68 -5.97
N ILE A 30 -1.66 5.57 -6.26
CA ILE A 30 -1.61 4.40 -5.38
C ILE A 30 -0.18 4.31 -4.84
N ARG A 31 -0.02 4.57 -3.55
CA ARG A 31 1.28 4.49 -2.88
C ARG A 31 1.47 3.11 -2.26
N VAL A 32 2.54 2.47 -2.64
CA VAL A 32 3.04 1.22 -2.03
C VAL A 32 4.47 1.46 -1.58
N THR A 33 4.86 0.89 -0.45
CA THR A 33 6.24 0.97 0.06
C THR A 33 7.03 -0.27 -0.33
N GLY A 34 8.35 -0.13 -0.53
CA GLY A 34 9.20 -1.20 -1.05
C GLY A 34 9.41 -2.38 -0.10
N ASP A 35 9.10 -2.19 1.17
CA ASP A 35 9.11 -3.21 2.22
C ASP A 35 7.85 -4.09 2.25
N ASN A 36 6.87 -3.82 1.38
CA ASN A 36 5.60 -4.55 1.26
C ASN A 36 5.53 -5.40 -0.02
N PRO A 37 6.35 -6.45 -0.18
CA PRO A 37 6.51 -7.15 -1.45
C PRO A 37 5.31 -8.02 -1.86
N LEU A 38 4.37 -8.30 -0.95
CA LEU A 38 3.18 -9.10 -1.24
C LEU A 38 1.96 -8.29 -1.72
N VAL A 39 2.10 -6.98 -1.89
CA VAL A 39 1.03 -6.18 -2.50
C VAL A 39 0.95 -6.50 -3.99
N ASP A 40 -0.16 -7.04 -4.43
CA ASP A 40 -0.37 -7.48 -5.81
C ASP A 40 -1.40 -6.63 -6.58
N GLY A 41 -1.43 -6.82 -7.90
CA GLY A 41 -2.32 -6.07 -8.79
C GLY A 41 -3.81 -6.36 -8.57
N PHE A 42 -4.19 -7.55 -8.12
CA PHE A 42 -5.60 -7.87 -7.84
C PHE A 42 -6.06 -7.16 -6.57
N PHE A 43 -5.23 -7.17 -5.53
CA PHE A 43 -5.49 -6.38 -4.32
C PHE A 43 -5.63 -4.89 -4.64
N LEU A 44 -4.70 -4.33 -5.42
CA LEU A 44 -4.73 -2.92 -5.82
C LEU A 44 -6.00 -2.59 -6.63
N LYS A 45 -6.40 -3.42 -7.59
CA LYS A 45 -7.66 -3.25 -8.33
C LYS A 45 -8.87 -3.24 -7.40
N LYS A 46 -8.92 -4.17 -6.43
CA LYS A 46 -10.03 -4.28 -5.48
C LYS A 46 -10.17 -3.03 -4.61
N ILE A 47 -9.08 -2.54 -4.04
CA ILE A 47 -9.11 -1.33 -3.21
C ILE A 47 -9.36 -0.06 -4.03
N LEU A 48 -8.86 0.01 -5.28
CA LEU A 48 -9.15 1.12 -6.19
C LEU A 48 -10.64 1.17 -6.55
N LYS A 49 -11.27 0.01 -6.78
CA LYS A 49 -12.72 -0.07 -6.99
C LYS A 49 -13.47 0.48 -5.79
N ILE A 50 -13.13 0.04 -4.56
CA ILE A 50 -13.72 0.53 -3.31
C ILE A 50 -13.57 2.06 -3.18
N TYR A 51 -12.36 2.57 -3.44
CA TYR A 51 -12.06 4.01 -3.40
C TYR A 51 -12.98 4.82 -4.33
N ASN A 52 -13.15 4.37 -5.58
CA ASN A 52 -13.95 5.06 -6.58
C ASN A 52 -15.46 4.97 -6.30
N GLU A 53 -15.98 3.79 -5.99
CA GLU A 53 -17.42 3.57 -5.73
C GLU A 53 -17.90 4.37 -4.51
N ASN A 54 -17.06 4.54 -3.52
CA ASN A 54 -17.38 5.31 -2.31
C ASN A 54 -16.93 6.79 -2.38
N LYS A 55 -16.41 7.22 -3.54
CA LYS A 55 -15.97 8.61 -3.79
C LYS A 55 -15.04 9.16 -2.68
N LEU A 56 -14.12 8.33 -2.24
CA LEU A 56 -13.22 8.69 -1.14
C LEU A 56 -12.16 9.68 -1.62
N ASP A 57 -11.75 10.61 -0.76
CA ASP A 57 -10.61 11.48 -0.99
C ASP A 57 -9.28 10.83 -0.57
N TYR A 58 -9.33 9.96 0.44
CA TYR A 58 -8.20 9.17 0.92
C TYR A 58 -8.65 7.79 1.37
N PHE A 59 -7.87 6.79 1.04
CA PHE A 59 -8.05 5.41 1.51
C PHE A 59 -6.71 4.85 1.97
N SER A 60 -6.72 4.23 3.12
CA SER A 60 -5.56 3.50 3.65
C SER A 60 -5.98 2.05 3.94
N ALA A 61 -5.31 1.11 3.32
CA ALA A 61 -5.59 -0.30 3.58
C ALA A 61 -5.44 -0.64 5.07
N LYS A 62 -4.42 -0.06 5.73
CA LYS A 62 -4.20 -0.22 7.17
C LYS A 62 -5.37 0.26 8.03
N ASP A 63 -5.97 1.40 7.66
CA ASP A 63 -7.01 2.04 8.46
C ASP A 63 -8.41 1.61 8.06
N ASN A 64 -8.66 1.39 6.76
CA ASN A 64 -10.00 1.15 6.23
C ASN A 64 -10.34 -0.32 5.99
N ILE A 65 -9.37 -1.25 6.11
CA ILE A 65 -9.64 -2.67 5.95
C ILE A 65 -9.53 -3.39 7.29
N ASN A 66 -10.61 -4.06 7.69
CA ASN A 66 -10.57 -4.99 8.81
C ASN A 66 -9.79 -6.25 8.42
N PHE A 67 -8.99 -6.75 9.36
CA PHE A 67 -8.22 -7.99 9.22
C PHE A 67 -7.11 -7.95 8.17
N ILE A 68 -6.59 -6.76 7.80
CA ILE A 68 -5.44 -6.66 6.91
C ILE A 68 -4.14 -7.03 7.62
N PRO A 69 -3.34 -7.96 7.10
CA PRO A 69 -2.01 -8.27 7.65
C PRO A 69 -1.04 -7.09 7.47
N THR A 70 -0.09 -6.96 8.38
CA THR A 70 1.01 -6.01 8.22
C THR A 70 1.86 -6.40 6.99
N GLY A 71 2.22 -5.42 6.15
CA GLY A 71 2.97 -5.67 4.91
C GLY A 71 2.10 -5.92 3.67
N ILE A 72 0.76 -5.83 3.81
CA ILE A 72 -0.18 -5.84 2.69
C ILE A 72 -0.93 -4.51 2.75
N GLN A 73 -0.22 -3.43 2.47
CA GLN A 73 -0.75 -2.09 2.67
C GLN A 73 -0.51 -1.22 1.43
N ALA A 74 -1.52 -0.42 1.11
CA ALA A 74 -1.44 0.61 0.10
C ALA A 74 -2.30 1.79 0.52
N GLU A 75 -1.97 2.96 0.01
CA GLU A 75 -2.72 4.20 0.22
C GLU A 75 -3.16 4.75 -1.13
N ILE A 76 -4.37 5.28 -1.20
CA ILE A 76 -4.95 5.84 -2.43
C ILE A 76 -5.41 7.27 -2.15
N PHE A 77 -5.01 8.21 -3.00
CA PHE A 77 -5.38 9.62 -2.92
C PHE A 77 -5.16 10.30 -4.27
N ARG A 78 -5.67 11.53 -4.43
CA ARG A 78 -5.44 12.30 -5.67
C ARG A 78 -4.22 13.20 -5.57
N VAL A 79 -3.65 13.54 -6.73
CA VAL A 79 -2.51 14.47 -6.85
C VAL A 79 -2.80 15.80 -6.15
N LYS A 80 -4.03 16.32 -6.23
CA LYS A 80 -4.41 17.57 -5.53
C LYS A 80 -4.13 17.50 -4.02
N HIS A 81 -4.43 16.37 -3.37
CA HIS A 81 -4.21 16.19 -1.93
C HIS A 81 -2.71 16.16 -1.59
N LEU A 82 -1.91 15.57 -2.48
CA LEU A 82 -0.45 15.59 -2.33
C LEU A 82 0.11 17.01 -2.45
N ARG A 83 -0.41 17.81 -3.37
CA ARG A 83 0.01 19.21 -3.55
C ARG A 83 -0.34 20.09 -2.35
N GLU A 84 -1.47 19.83 -1.70
CA GLU A 84 -1.93 20.57 -0.51
C GLU A 84 -1.07 20.27 0.73
N ALA A 85 -0.49 19.09 0.85
CA ALA A 85 0.32 18.71 2.00
C ALA A 85 1.54 19.65 2.12
N LYS A 86 1.73 20.28 3.28
CA LYS A 86 2.78 21.29 3.51
C LYS A 86 4.07 20.70 4.09
N GLY A 87 4.01 19.51 4.67
CA GLY A 87 5.14 18.87 5.37
C GLY A 87 5.29 19.38 6.80
N ASN A 88 4.18 19.81 7.42
CA ASN A 88 4.17 20.41 8.76
C ASN A 88 4.42 19.39 9.88
N TYR A 89 4.21 18.11 9.64
CA TYR A 89 4.54 17.07 10.61
C TYR A 89 6.01 16.68 10.47
N GLU A 90 6.67 16.46 11.57
CA GLU A 90 8.08 16.04 11.61
C GLU A 90 8.31 14.78 10.77
N CYS A 91 7.38 13.82 10.85
CA CYS A 91 7.40 12.59 10.05
C CYS A 91 7.03 12.79 8.57
N SER A 92 6.57 13.97 8.14
CA SER A 92 6.13 14.19 6.74
C SER A 92 7.27 14.12 5.73
N LYS A 93 8.51 14.33 6.16
CA LYS A 93 9.69 14.19 5.29
C LYS A 93 9.90 12.74 4.88
N GLU A 94 9.69 11.81 5.77
CA GLU A 94 9.83 10.36 5.56
C GLU A 94 8.52 9.73 5.09
N HIS A 95 7.40 10.11 5.72
CA HIS A 95 6.08 9.59 5.42
C HIS A 95 5.26 10.60 4.63
N VAL A 96 4.97 10.30 3.38
CA VAL A 96 4.31 11.21 2.41
C VAL A 96 2.91 11.65 2.84
N THR A 97 2.18 10.80 3.56
CA THR A 97 0.73 10.90 3.71
C THR A 97 0.17 11.38 5.06
N PRO A 98 0.95 11.69 6.13
CA PRO A 98 0.39 12.05 7.43
C PRO A 98 -0.63 13.19 7.39
N GLU A 99 -0.36 14.26 6.64
CA GLU A 99 -1.29 15.40 6.51
C GLU A 99 -2.52 15.04 5.69
N ILE A 100 -2.34 14.29 4.58
CA ILE A 100 -3.45 13.83 3.75
C ILE A 100 -4.35 12.92 4.58
N ARG A 101 -3.75 11.99 5.32
CA ARG A 101 -4.46 11.06 6.20
C ARG A 101 -5.24 11.81 7.30
N SER A 102 -4.63 12.77 7.99
CA SER A 102 -5.30 13.52 9.07
C SER A 102 -6.49 14.32 8.56
N LYS A 103 -6.43 14.82 7.33
CA LYS A 103 -7.47 15.68 6.73
C LYS A 103 -8.60 14.87 6.08
N TYR A 104 -8.28 13.76 5.42
CA TYR A 104 -9.20 13.09 4.49
C TYR A 104 -9.57 11.65 4.89
N LEU A 105 -8.95 11.06 5.92
CA LEU A 105 -9.30 9.71 6.35
C LEU A 105 -10.70 9.67 6.98
N LEU A 106 -11.60 8.90 6.37
CA LEU A 106 -12.90 8.60 6.95
C LEU A 106 -12.78 7.40 7.91
N ASN A 107 -12.55 7.67 9.20
CA ASN A 107 -12.33 6.63 10.22
C ASN A 107 -13.50 5.65 10.37
N LYS A 108 -14.73 6.10 10.11
CA LYS A 108 -15.94 5.25 10.17
C LYS A 108 -16.10 4.35 8.95
N PHE A 109 -15.40 4.67 7.83
CA PHE A 109 -15.47 3.84 6.63
C PHE A 109 -14.59 2.61 6.82
N LYS A 110 -15.19 1.43 6.87
CA LYS A 110 -14.50 0.15 7.02
C LYS A 110 -15.05 -0.87 6.03
N VAL A 111 -14.14 -1.64 5.43
CA VAL A 111 -14.46 -2.83 4.65
C VAL A 111 -13.80 -4.05 5.26
N SER A 112 -14.34 -5.24 5.04
CA SER A 112 -13.80 -6.48 5.59
C SER A 112 -13.31 -7.39 4.47
N PHE A 113 -12.05 -7.81 4.55
CA PHE A 113 -11.48 -8.82 3.69
C PHE A 113 -11.37 -10.13 4.48
N LEU A 114 -12.51 -10.84 4.56
CA LEU A 114 -12.64 -12.05 5.40
C LEU A 114 -11.63 -13.14 5.02
N ASP A 115 -11.28 -13.23 3.74
CA ASP A 115 -10.26 -14.16 3.26
C ASP A 115 -8.86 -13.93 3.86
N LEU A 116 -8.59 -12.71 4.31
CA LEU A 116 -7.33 -12.35 4.97
C LEU A 116 -7.39 -12.50 6.50
N LYS A 117 -8.56 -12.74 7.08
CA LYS A 117 -8.77 -12.78 8.54
C LYS A 117 -7.81 -13.73 9.24
N LYS A 118 -7.60 -14.93 8.71
CA LYS A 118 -6.68 -15.93 9.28
C LYS A 118 -5.23 -15.48 9.33
N PHE A 119 -4.84 -14.53 8.47
CA PHE A 119 -3.49 -13.97 8.39
C PHE A 119 -3.33 -12.63 9.10
N SER A 120 -4.39 -12.07 9.69
CA SER A 120 -4.44 -10.69 10.23
C SER A 120 -3.35 -10.38 11.27
N LYS A 121 -2.86 -11.37 11.99
CA LYS A 121 -1.78 -11.24 12.97
C LYS A 121 -0.39 -11.52 12.39
N THR A 122 -0.29 -11.84 11.10
CA THR A 122 0.97 -12.18 10.43
C THR A 122 1.63 -10.91 9.90
N LYS A 123 2.96 -10.83 10.03
CA LYS A 123 3.79 -9.78 9.47
C LYS A 123 4.39 -10.25 8.14
N PHE A 124 4.26 -9.41 7.11
CA PHE A 124 4.79 -9.62 5.76
C PHE A 124 5.64 -8.43 5.27
N THR A 125 6.05 -7.53 6.15
CA THR A 125 7.06 -6.50 5.83
C THR A 125 8.47 -7.09 5.86
N ILE A 126 9.38 -6.50 5.09
CA ILE A 126 10.82 -6.81 5.15
C ILE A 126 11.50 -5.70 5.95
N ASP A 127 11.72 -5.95 7.25
CA ASP A 127 12.49 -5.04 8.10
C ASP A 127 13.86 -5.65 8.45
N TYR A 128 13.94 -7.00 8.49
CA TYR A 128 15.13 -7.75 8.86
C TYR A 128 15.38 -8.90 7.88
N LEU A 129 16.60 -9.48 7.94
CA LEU A 129 17.01 -10.58 7.07
C LEU A 129 16.08 -11.82 7.19
N ASP A 130 15.57 -12.10 8.38
CA ASP A 130 14.68 -13.26 8.59
C ASP A 130 13.29 -13.03 7.98
N ASP A 131 12.80 -11.78 7.95
CA ASP A 131 11.59 -11.43 7.18
C ASP A 131 11.80 -11.73 5.69
N PHE A 132 12.95 -11.33 5.14
CA PHE A 132 13.31 -11.62 3.76
C PHE A 132 13.37 -13.13 3.46
N LYS A 133 14.01 -13.91 4.32
CA LYS A 133 14.09 -15.39 4.17
C LYS A 133 12.71 -16.02 4.14
N LYS A 134 11.84 -15.64 5.08
CA LYS A 134 10.45 -16.10 5.16
C LYS A 134 9.67 -15.76 3.88
N LEU A 135 9.72 -14.49 3.45
CA LEU A 135 9.00 -14.06 2.25
C LEU A 135 9.56 -14.72 0.99
N ARG A 136 10.87 -14.93 0.90
CA ARG A 136 11.49 -15.69 -0.19
C ARG A 136 10.96 -17.12 -0.27
N GLN A 137 10.70 -17.79 0.85
CA GLN A 137 10.07 -19.11 0.86
C GLN A 137 8.65 -19.05 0.28
N ILE A 138 7.83 -18.06 0.70
CA ILE A 138 6.49 -17.87 0.17
C ILE A 138 6.51 -17.65 -1.35
N PHE A 139 7.43 -16.83 -1.86
CA PHE A 139 7.58 -16.59 -3.29
C PHE A 139 8.07 -17.84 -4.04
N ASN A 140 9.07 -18.55 -3.52
CA ASN A 140 9.59 -19.75 -4.15
C ASN A 140 8.54 -20.85 -4.22
N TYR A 141 7.71 -20.98 -3.19
CA TYR A 141 6.60 -21.94 -3.16
C TYR A 141 5.59 -21.69 -4.29
N ASN A 142 5.41 -20.42 -4.68
CA ASN A 142 4.47 -19.99 -5.71
C ASN A 142 5.12 -19.73 -7.07
N LYS A 143 6.42 -20.03 -7.25
CA LYS A 143 7.22 -19.71 -8.43
C LYS A 143 6.62 -20.23 -9.75
N ASN A 144 5.87 -21.32 -9.69
CA ASN A 144 5.18 -21.93 -10.83
C ASN A 144 3.70 -21.57 -10.93
N SER A 145 3.17 -20.79 -10.01
CA SER A 145 1.78 -20.36 -10.07
C SER A 145 1.67 -19.12 -10.93
N LYS A 146 0.80 -19.15 -11.95
CA LYS A 146 0.47 -18.01 -12.80
C LYS A 146 -0.37 -16.94 -12.08
N TYR A 147 -0.46 -16.98 -10.76
CA TYR A 147 -1.40 -16.20 -9.99
C TYR A 147 -0.69 -15.17 -9.12
N SER A 148 -1.07 -13.92 -9.33
CA SER A 148 -0.79 -12.79 -8.46
C SER A 148 -1.90 -12.56 -7.41
N ASP A 149 -2.70 -13.58 -7.08
CA ASP A 149 -3.72 -13.51 -6.05
C ASP A 149 -3.09 -13.80 -4.68
N LEU A 150 -2.88 -12.75 -3.91
CA LEU A 150 -2.29 -12.81 -2.59
C LEU A 150 -2.93 -13.86 -1.67
N VAL A 151 -4.27 -13.92 -1.65
CA VAL A 151 -4.99 -14.88 -0.78
C VAL A 151 -4.65 -16.31 -1.13
N LYS A 152 -4.57 -16.62 -2.44
CA LYS A 152 -4.16 -17.96 -2.91
C LYS A 152 -2.71 -18.27 -2.53
N ILE A 153 -1.81 -17.30 -2.71
CA ILE A 153 -0.39 -17.44 -2.36
C ILE A 153 -0.25 -17.81 -0.88
N LEU A 154 -0.94 -17.07 -0.02
CA LEU A 154 -0.89 -17.31 1.42
C LEU A 154 -1.57 -18.62 1.83
N LYS A 155 -2.73 -18.95 1.27
CA LYS A 155 -3.40 -20.23 1.53
C LYS A 155 -2.50 -21.40 1.15
N ASN A 156 -1.97 -21.39 -0.06
CA ASN A 156 -1.10 -22.49 -0.55
C ASN A 156 0.13 -22.66 0.33
N TYR A 157 0.74 -21.60 0.79
CA TYR A 157 1.93 -21.67 1.65
C TYR A 157 1.60 -22.21 3.06
N TYR A 158 0.53 -21.69 3.70
CA TYR A 158 0.21 -22.05 5.08
C TYR A 158 -0.65 -23.32 5.24
N GLU A 159 -1.27 -23.84 4.19
CA GLU A 159 -2.03 -25.09 4.23
C GLU A 159 -1.15 -26.34 3.96
N LYS A 160 0.08 -26.12 3.47
CA LYS A 160 1.01 -27.21 3.14
C LYS A 160 2.28 -27.23 4.00
N ASN A 161 2.45 -26.27 4.90
CA ASN A 161 3.50 -26.18 5.91
C ASN A 161 2.89 -25.99 7.30
#